data_1280018f97a52068a9139558d9cc15c0
#
_entry.id   1280018f97a52068a9139558d9cc15c0
#
_cell.length_a   1.000
_cell.length_b   1.000
_cell.length_c   1.000
_cell.angle_alpha   90.00
_cell.angle_beta   90.00
_cell.angle_gamma   90.00
#
_symmetry.space_group_name_H-M   'P 1'
#
loop_
_entity.id
_entity.type
_entity.pdbx_description
1 polymer ?
#
loop_
_entity_poly.entity_id
_entity_poly.type
_entity_poly.pdbx_seq_one_letter_code
_entity_poly.pdbx_strand_id
1 'polypeptide(L)'
;MKKFPFPLIVLLSITAMSSCRNKQAEVNPLLASWDTPYEVPPFDKIEVRHYKPAVEQAIARHQKEIDSIASNPAAPDFENTIAALDRSGETLDRIYTTFSLVAAADNNEAMQQIDLEIS
;
A
#
# COMPACT_ATOMS: atom_id res chain seq x y z
N MET A 1 -51.47 34.79 -47.37
CA MET A 1 -50.63 35.10 -46.20
C MET A 1 -50.87 33.99 -45.16
N LYS A 2 -50.02 32.99 -45.12
CA LYS A 2 -50.12 31.88 -44.12
C LYS A 2 -48.85 31.92 -43.27
N LYS A 3 -49.05 32.22 -41.99
CA LYS A 3 -47.99 32.25 -40.99
C LYS A 3 -47.75 30.80 -40.53
N PHE A 4 -46.50 30.29 -40.73
CA PHE A 4 -46.07 29.03 -40.16
C PHE A 4 -45.52 29.30 -38.74
N PRO A 5 -46.00 28.61 -37.71
CA PRO A 5 -45.35 28.66 -36.41
C PRO A 5 -44.19 27.67 -36.40
N PHE A 6 -43.02 28.16 -36.11
CA PHE A 6 -41.81 27.42 -35.90
C PHE A 6 -41.90 26.63 -34.56
N PRO A 7 -41.80 25.29 -34.52
CA PRO A 7 -41.73 24.61 -33.25
C PRO A 7 -40.33 24.77 -32.68
N LEU A 8 -40.27 25.40 -31.53
CA LEU A 8 -39.09 25.50 -30.69
C LEU A 8 -38.71 24.12 -30.16
N ILE A 9 -37.78 23.43 -30.81
CA ILE A 9 -37.19 22.19 -30.32
C ILE A 9 -36.22 22.57 -29.21
N VAL A 10 -36.68 22.45 -27.96
CA VAL A 10 -35.85 22.51 -26.78
C VAL A 10 -35.06 21.21 -26.73
N LEU A 11 -33.82 21.28 -27.23
CA LEU A 11 -32.85 20.17 -27.11
C LEU A 11 -32.37 20.13 -25.66
N LEU A 12 -33.02 19.28 -24.86
CA LEU A 12 -32.63 18.98 -23.49
C LEU A 12 -31.35 18.13 -23.52
N SER A 13 -30.21 18.81 -23.57
CA SER A 13 -28.89 18.16 -23.43
C SER A 13 -28.72 17.68 -21.99
N ILE A 14 -29.01 16.40 -21.79
CA ILE A 14 -28.69 15.68 -20.55
C ILE A 14 -27.17 15.48 -20.57
N THR A 15 -26.44 16.39 -19.95
CA THR A 15 -25.03 16.21 -19.59
C THR A 15 -24.97 15.15 -18.52
N ALA A 16 -24.73 13.89 -18.94
CA ALA A 16 -24.32 12.83 -18.04
C ALA A 16 -22.98 13.21 -17.42
N MET A 17 -23.00 13.82 -16.24
CA MET A 17 -21.84 13.99 -15.40
C MET A 17 -21.40 12.58 -14.97
N SER A 18 -20.51 11.96 -15.76
CA SER A 18 -19.75 10.82 -15.33
C SER A 18 -18.91 11.26 -14.13
N SER A 19 -19.48 11.09 -12.94
CA SER A 19 -18.76 11.17 -11.68
C SER A 19 -17.71 10.06 -11.69
N CYS A 20 -16.55 10.33 -12.27
CA CYS A 20 -15.35 9.58 -11.98
C CYS A 20 -15.10 9.76 -10.48
N ARG A 21 -15.70 8.87 -9.68
CA ARG A 21 -15.32 8.69 -8.30
C ARG A 21 -13.86 8.25 -8.36
N ASN A 22 -12.97 9.21 -8.28
CA ASN A 22 -11.56 8.96 -8.05
C ASN A 22 -11.50 8.19 -6.73
N LYS A 23 -11.43 6.85 -6.81
CA LYS A 23 -11.04 6.04 -5.66
C LYS A 23 -9.62 6.50 -5.36
N GLN A 24 -9.49 7.43 -4.45
CA GLN A 24 -8.24 7.74 -3.82
C GLN A 24 -7.68 6.39 -3.39
N ALA A 25 -6.54 6.00 -3.95
CA ALA A 25 -5.95 4.70 -3.63
C ALA A 25 -5.81 4.65 -2.10
N GLU A 26 -6.55 3.75 -1.48
CA GLU A 26 -6.53 3.57 -0.03
C GLU A 26 -5.09 3.23 0.35
N VAL A 27 -4.48 4.08 1.17
CA VAL A 27 -3.11 3.87 1.63
C VAL A 27 -3.11 2.61 2.50
N ASN A 28 -2.30 1.62 2.11
CA ASN A 28 -2.19 0.39 2.89
C ASN A 28 -1.64 0.72 4.29
N PRO A 29 -2.38 0.41 5.37
CA PRO A 29 -1.99 0.78 6.73
C PRO A 29 -0.68 0.13 7.18
N LEU A 30 -0.29 -1.01 6.60
CA LEU A 30 0.99 -1.67 6.88
C LEU A 30 2.20 -0.93 6.29
N LEU A 31 2.00 -0.11 5.25
CA LEU A 31 3.04 0.67 4.58
C LEU A 31 3.12 2.12 5.06
N ALA A 32 2.07 2.58 5.74
CA ALA A 32 2.02 3.92 6.32
C ALA A 32 2.89 4.04 7.58
N SER A 33 3.24 5.26 7.95
CA SER A 33 3.76 5.54 9.28
C SER A 33 2.64 5.34 10.30
N TRP A 34 2.96 4.72 11.43
CA TRP A 34 1.99 4.51 12.50
C TRP A 34 2.06 5.66 13.51
N ASP A 35 1.08 6.55 13.42
CA ASP A 35 0.91 7.66 14.36
C ASP A 35 0.05 7.22 15.56
N THR A 36 0.46 6.10 16.17
CA THR A 36 -0.16 5.47 17.32
C THR A 36 0.77 5.55 18.53
N PRO A 37 0.23 5.51 19.76
CA PRO A 37 1.09 5.44 20.94
C PRO A 37 2.05 4.24 20.86
N TYR A 38 3.33 4.49 21.08
CA TYR A 38 4.41 3.48 21.02
C TYR A 38 4.57 2.80 19.66
N GLU A 39 4.11 3.44 18.58
CA GLU A 39 4.18 2.89 17.21
C GLU A 39 3.52 1.49 17.08
N VAL A 40 2.50 1.23 17.91
CA VAL A 40 1.73 -0.02 17.83
C VAL A 40 1.00 -0.11 16.49
N PRO A 41 0.99 -1.28 15.80
CA PRO A 41 0.24 -1.44 14.57
C PRO A 41 -1.23 -1.02 14.73
N PRO A 42 -1.81 -0.27 13.77
CA PRO A 42 -3.23 0.10 13.82
C PRO A 42 -4.11 -1.10 13.46
N PHE A 43 -4.20 -2.08 14.37
CA PHE A 43 -4.89 -3.35 14.15
C PHE A 43 -6.36 -3.19 13.72
N ASP A 44 -6.99 -2.10 14.15
CA ASP A 44 -8.37 -1.72 13.77
C ASP A 44 -8.52 -1.38 12.27
N LYS A 45 -7.41 -1.09 11.58
CA LYS A 45 -7.38 -0.71 10.16
C LYS A 45 -6.74 -1.77 9.28
N ILE A 46 -6.06 -2.76 9.88
CA ILE A 46 -5.38 -3.81 9.14
C ILE A 46 -6.37 -4.93 8.82
N GLU A 47 -6.48 -5.27 7.55
CA GLU A 47 -7.28 -6.39 7.05
C GLU A 47 -6.38 -7.40 6.34
N VAL A 48 -6.84 -8.66 6.22
CA VAL A 48 -6.09 -9.74 5.57
C VAL A 48 -5.61 -9.37 4.17
N ARG A 49 -6.44 -8.66 3.39
CA ARG A 49 -6.11 -8.19 2.03
C ARG A 49 -4.93 -7.22 1.96
N HIS A 50 -4.52 -6.63 3.09
CA HIS A 50 -3.43 -5.66 3.13
C HIS A 50 -2.05 -6.32 3.16
N TYR A 51 -1.93 -7.57 3.64
CA TYR A 51 -0.62 -8.21 3.86
C TYR A 51 0.14 -8.47 2.56
N LYS A 52 -0.44 -9.20 1.62
CA LYS A 52 0.24 -9.55 0.38
C LYS A 52 0.79 -8.34 -0.38
N PRO A 53 -0.01 -7.32 -0.72
CA PRO A 53 0.51 -6.15 -1.43
C PRO A 53 1.52 -5.35 -0.59
N ALA A 54 1.43 -5.37 0.74
CA ALA A 54 2.41 -4.74 1.60
C ALA A 54 3.76 -5.47 1.57
N VAL A 55 3.75 -6.80 1.65
CA VAL A 55 4.95 -7.62 1.57
C VAL A 55 5.63 -7.45 0.20
N GLU A 56 4.89 -7.52 -0.91
CA GLU A 56 5.44 -7.33 -2.25
C GLU A 56 6.13 -5.96 -2.40
N GLN A 57 5.51 -4.89 -1.90
CA GLN A 57 6.11 -3.55 -1.92
C GLN A 57 7.32 -3.43 -0.99
N ALA A 58 7.27 -4.06 0.18
CA ALA A 58 8.37 -4.04 1.14
C ALA A 58 9.59 -4.81 0.62
N ILE A 59 9.39 -5.94 -0.05
CA ILE A 59 10.46 -6.69 -0.73
C ILE A 59 11.10 -5.81 -1.82
N ALA A 60 10.29 -5.18 -2.67
CA ALA A 60 10.81 -4.31 -3.72
C ALA A 60 11.56 -3.08 -3.17
N ARG A 61 11.17 -2.59 -2.00
CA ARG A 61 11.88 -1.53 -1.28
C ARG A 61 13.20 -2.03 -0.72
N HIS A 62 13.19 -3.15 -0.01
CA HIS A 62 14.39 -3.75 0.57
C HIS A 62 15.43 -4.06 -0.51
N GLN A 63 15.02 -4.60 -1.68
CA GLN A 63 15.94 -4.81 -2.79
C GLN A 63 16.66 -3.52 -3.21
N LYS A 64 15.95 -2.39 -3.29
CA LYS A 64 16.56 -1.09 -3.62
C LYS A 64 17.52 -0.61 -2.52
N GLU A 65 17.22 -0.88 -1.27
CA GLU A 65 18.10 -0.55 -0.15
C GLU A 65 19.41 -1.35 -0.23
N ILE A 66 19.34 -2.65 -0.52
CA ILE A 66 20.50 -3.51 -0.75
C ILE A 66 21.31 -3.06 -1.97
N ASP A 67 20.64 -2.78 -3.09
CA ASP A 67 21.29 -2.29 -4.31
C ASP A 67 22.02 -0.96 -4.06
N SER A 68 21.45 -0.09 -3.24
CA SER A 68 22.08 1.18 -2.84
C SER A 68 23.35 0.98 -2.00
N ILE A 69 23.32 0.02 -1.09
CA ILE A 69 24.51 -0.35 -0.30
C ILE A 69 25.60 -0.94 -1.21
N ALA A 70 25.22 -1.89 -2.06
CA ALA A 70 26.15 -2.59 -2.94
C ALA A 70 26.79 -1.68 -4.01
N SER A 71 26.06 -0.64 -4.45
CA SER A 71 26.53 0.32 -5.46
C SER A 71 27.14 1.60 -4.88
N ASN A 72 27.33 1.67 -3.56
CA ASN A 72 27.90 2.85 -2.92
C ASN A 72 29.35 3.09 -3.40
N PRO A 73 29.67 4.24 -4.02
CA PRO A 73 31.01 4.54 -4.52
C PRO A 73 32.04 4.85 -3.44
N ALA A 74 31.63 5.08 -2.21
CA ALA A 74 32.53 5.32 -1.09
C ALA A 74 33.25 4.02 -0.66
N ALA A 75 34.45 4.14 -0.12
CA ALA A 75 35.12 3.00 0.48
C ALA A 75 34.25 2.38 1.57
N PRO A 76 34.13 1.04 1.64
CA PRO A 76 33.33 0.37 2.66
C PRO A 76 33.83 0.72 4.07
N ASP A 77 32.89 1.11 4.94
CA ASP A 77 33.09 1.30 6.37
C ASP A 77 31.93 0.69 7.18
N PHE A 78 32.02 0.77 8.50
CA PHE A 78 30.98 0.24 9.38
C PHE A 78 29.60 0.87 9.12
N GLU A 79 29.56 2.20 8.95
CA GLU A 79 28.31 2.93 8.81
C GLU A 79 27.64 2.71 7.46
N ASN A 80 28.42 2.79 6.37
CA ASN A 80 27.87 2.67 5.01
C ASN A 80 27.63 1.24 4.55
N THR A 81 28.10 0.24 5.31
CA THR A 81 27.97 -1.17 4.96
C THR A 81 27.22 -1.93 6.06
N ILE A 82 27.78 -2.07 7.26
CA ILE A 82 27.20 -2.91 8.32
C ILE A 82 25.94 -2.28 8.90
N ALA A 83 26.04 -1.04 9.36
CA ALA A 83 24.91 -0.31 9.94
C ALA A 83 23.81 0.00 8.88
N ALA A 84 24.21 0.23 7.63
CA ALA A 84 23.25 0.38 6.54
C ALA A 84 22.50 -0.93 6.24
N LEU A 85 23.20 -2.07 6.27
CA LEU A 85 22.59 -3.39 6.09
C LEU A 85 21.64 -3.73 7.25
N ASP A 86 22.04 -3.44 8.48
CA ASP A 86 21.22 -3.66 9.69
C ASP A 86 19.90 -2.88 9.65
N ARG A 87 19.92 -1.66 9.12
CA ARG A 87 18.72 -0.84 8.95
C ARG A 87 17.90 -1.18 7.72
N SER A 88 18.47 -1.93 6.77
CA SER A 88 17.74 -2.31 5.55
C SER A 88 16.65 -3.33 5.86
N GLY A 89 15.52 -3.27 5.14
CA GLY A 89 14.42 -4.20 5.32
C GLY A 89 13.52 -3.94 6.53
N GLU A 90 13.72 -2.87 7.30
CA GLU A 90 12.90 -2.53 8.48
C GLU A 90 11.39 -2.56 8.19
N THR A 91 10.97 -2.06 7.03
CA THR A 91 9.55 -2.09 6.62
C THR A 91 9.05 -3.53 6.45
N LEU A 92 9.86 -4.40 5.85
CA LEU A 92 9.52 -5.80 5.63
C LEU A 92 9.42 -6.54 6.97
N ASP A 93 10.39 -6.37 7.85
CA ASP A 93 10.42 -6.97 9.19
C ASP A 93 9.19 -6.54 10.01
N ARG A 94 8.86 -5.26 9.99
CA ARG A 94 7.68 -4.72 10.66
C ARG A 94 6.37 -5.37 10.17
N ILE A 95 6.24 -5.60 8.86
CA ILE A 95 5.05 -6.24 8.29
C ILE A 95 4.97 -7.70 8.69
N TYR A 96 6.08 -8.45 8.60
CA TYR A 96 6.13 -9.86 9.01
C TYR A 96 5.88 -10.04 10.51
N THR A 97 6.45 -9.17 11.35
CA THR A 97 6.18 -9.19 12.79
C THR A 97 4.70 -8.96 13.08
N THR A 98 4.08 -7.97 12.42
CA THR A 98 2.64 -7.70 12.57
C THR A 98 1.80 -8.89 12.10
N PHE A 99 2.14 -9.49 10.96
CA PHE A 99 1.48 -10.68 10.45
C PHE A 99 1.56 -11.84 11.44
N SER A 100 2.76 -12.15 11.93
CA SER A 100 3.00 -13.24 12.86
C SER A 100 2.23 -13.09 14.17
N LEU A 101 2.13 -11.86 14.70
CA LEU A 101 1.36 -11.58 15.91
C LEU A 101 -0.15 -11.82 15.69
N VAL A 102 -0.68 -11.36 14.55
CA VAL A 102 -2.10 -11.58 14.24
C VAL A 102 -2.38 -13.04 13.95
N ALA A 103 -1.55 -13.72 13.17
CA ALA A 103 -1.69 -15.14 12.88
C ALA A 103 -1.60 -16.02 14.13
N ALA A 104 -0.79 -15.63 15.11
CA ALA A 104 -0.71 -16.33 16.39
C ALA A 104 -1.97 -16.15 17.28
N ALA A 105 -2.63 -14.99 17.16
CA ALA A 105 -3.81 -14.65 17.96
C ALA A 105 -5.12 -15.10 17.30
N ASP A 106 -5.23 -14.99 15.98
CA ASP A 106 -6.43 -15.31 15.17
C ASP A 106 -6.03 -16.00 13.87
N ASN A 107 -5.65 -17.27 13.98
CA ASN A 107 -5.26 -18.09 12.84
C ASN A 107 -6.51 -18.69 12.17
N ASN A 108 -7.02 -17.99 11.18
CA ASN A 108 -8.13 -18.45 10.34
C ASN A 108 -7.65 -18.88 8.94
N GLU A 109 -8.56 -19.50 8.16
CA GLU A 109 -8.24 -20.01 6.81
C GLU A 109 -7.68 -18.91 5.88
N ALA A 110 -8.18 -17.69 5.95
CA ALA A 110 -7.69 -16.58 5.14
C ALA A 110 -6.27 -16.17 5.52
N MET A 111 -5.92 -16.18 6.80
CA MET A 111 -4.53 -15.93 7.27
C MET A 111 -3.59 -17.06 6.84
N GLN A 112 -4.02 -18.32 6.90
CA GLN A 112 -3.23 -19.45 6.42
C GLN A 112 -2.96 -19.37 4.91
N GLN A 113 -3.94 -18.94 4.14
CA GLN A 113 -3.76 -18.74 2.71
C GLN A 113 -2.73 -17.64 2.42
N ILE A 114 -2.79 -16.53 3.14
CA ILE A 114 -1.79 -15.45 3.01
C ILE A 114 -0.39 -15.95 3.40
N ASP A 115 -0.26 -16.71 4.47
CA ASP A 115 1.02 -17.28 4.90
C ASP A 115 1.69 -18.08 3.79
N LEU A 116 0.92 -18.93 3.10
CA LEU A 116 1.40 -19.70 1.94
C LEU A 116 1.80 -18.81 0.74
N GLU A 117 1.23 -17.63 0.62
CA GLU A 117 1.48 -16.72 -0.51
C GLU A 117 2.68 -15.79 -0.28
N ILE A 118 3.05 -15.54 0.98
CA ILE A 118 4.12 -14.60 1.35
C ILE A 118 5.37 -15.31 1.93
N SER A 119 5.33 -16.64 2.15
CA SER A 119 6.46 -17.47 2.54
C SER A 119 7.27 -17.87 1.32
#